data_c73050cdc57f8c7b65e70a756e7ec59a
#
_entry.id   c73050cdc57f8c7b65e70a756e7ec59a
#
_cell.length_a   1.000
_cell.length_b   1.000
_cell.length_c   1.000
_cell.angle_alpha   90.00
_cell.angle_beta   90.00
_cell.angle_gamma   90.00
#
_symmetry.space_group_name_H-M   'P 1'
#
loop_
_entity.id
_entity.type
_entity.pdbx_description
1 polymer ?
#
loop_
_entity_poly.entity_id
_entity_poly.type
_entity_poly.pdbx_seq_one_letter_code
_entity_poly.pdbx_strand_id
1 'polypeptide(L)'
;MPTPRTGGAQGYLRIATEEAFITPEVLAGFKRLIAAGFDDPGFVSLWGFYSKSPSARATTIMERMVDLGERRIADMDAAGIDRAIIALTAPGAQVFDAAEGKALASGANDRLAEACRRHPQRFVGMTAIAPQDPQWSVKEIERGQTLGFKAVILNGHVRGEYTDDEKFWPIFEAAEALNTPVYLHPQGPSKGLIGPLLERGLDGAVFGFGVDTGLHLLRLIVMGVFDRFPRLKLIVGHGGEALPYWSYRLDYMHAAGLRAGRYACLKPLKLPISGYFKRNIYVTFSGVAWEPAIQFCKATLGADRIMYAMDYPYQYEVDEVSAQDAMTMSLEDKKAFFQSNAERVFGL
;
A
#
# COMPACT_ATOMS: atom_id res chain seq x y z
N MET A 1 -19.15 -26.24 5.79
CA MET A 1 -18.28 -25.08 5.99
C MET A 1 -16.84 -25.58 5.86
N PRO A 2 -15.95 -24.96 5.07
CA PRO A 2 -14.56 -25.40 5.04
C PRO A 2 -13.95 -25.17 6.43
N THR A 3 -13.17 -26.16 6.88
CA THR A 3 -12.47 -26.08 8.18
C THR A 3 -11.54 -24.86 8.17
N PRO A 4 -11.53 -24.03 9.23
CA PRO A 4 -10.56 -22.93 9.33
C PRO A 4 -9.15 -23.48 9.19
N ARG A 5 -8.30 -22.83 8.35
CA ARG A 5 -6.88 -23.16 8.31
C ARG A 5 -6.28 -22.82 9.68
N THR A 6 -5.78 -23.81 10.36
CA THR A 6 -5.03 -23.66 11.62
C THR A 6 -3.57 -23.64 11.29
N GLY A 7 -2.94 -22.51 11.08
CA GLY A 7 -1.54 -22.35 10.72
C GLY A 7 -0.74 -23.66 10.75
N GLY A 8 -0.11 -24.03 9.65
CA GLY A 8 0.54 -25.34 9.50
C GLY A 8 1.48 -25.75 10.66
N ALA A 9 2.51 -26.53 10.40
CA ALA A 9 3.48 -26.99 11.42
C ALA A 9 4.19 -25.84 12.15
N GLN A 10 4.21 -24.63 11.58
CA GLN A 10 4.81 -23.43 12.18
C GLN A 10 3.97 -22.79 13.32
N GLY A 11 2.69 -23.15 13.47
CA GLY A 11 1.82 -22.67 14.54
C GLY A 11 1.24 -21.24 14.32
N TYR A 12 1.33 -20.65 13.13
CA TYR A 12 0.72 -19.38 12.74
C TYR A 12 0.28 -19.39 11.27
N LEU A 13 -0.68 -18.51 10.94
CA LEU A 13 -1.06 -18.24 9.56
C LEU A 13 -0.06 -17.28 8.90
N ARG A 14 0.10 -17.39 7.59
CA ARG A 14 0.84 -16.44 6.77
C ARG A 14 -0.15 -15.56 6.02
N ILE A 15 -0.30 -14.32 6.48
CA ILE A 15 -1.22 -13.32 5.91
C ILE A 15 -0.40 -12.32 5.13
N ALA A 16 -0.49 -12.38 3.80
CA ALA A 16 0.16 -11.42 2.91
C ALA A 16 -0.71 -10.16 2.80
N THR A 17 -0.14 -8.98 3.06
CA THR A 17 -0.89 -7.76 3.32
C THR A 17 -0.82 -6.71 2.21
N GLU A 18 -0.18 -7.01 1.08
CA GLU A 18 -0.04 -6.10 -0.08
C GLU A 18 -0.07 -6.91 -1.38
N GLU A 19 -1.29 -7.29 -1.80
CA GLU A 19 -1.48 -8.15 -2.95
C GLU A 19 -2.34 -7.45 -4.00
N ALA A 20 -1.83 -7.31 -5.22
CA ALA A 20 -2.47 -6.51 -6.26
C ALA A 20 -3.43 -7.32 -7.15
N PHE A 21 -4.48 -6.64 -7.63
CA PHE A 21 -5.31 -7.10 -8.74
C PHE A 21 -5.69 -5.95 -9.66
N ILE A 22 -6.16 -6.26 -10.86
CA ILE A 22 -6.76 -5.29 -11.78
C ILE A 22 -8.02 -5.86 -12.40
N THR A 23 -8.99 -5.00 -12.72
CA THR A 23 -10.13 -5.41 -13.53
C THR A 23 -9.88 -5.14 -15.02
N PRO A 24 -10.53 -5.89 -15.92
CA PRO A 24 -10.44 -5.62 -17.36
C PRO A 24 -10.84 -4.19 -17.72
N GLU A 25 -11.81 -3.61 -17.01
CA GLU A 25 -12.32 -2.26 -17.23
C GLU A 25 -11.27 -1.19 -16.88
N VAL A 26 -10.62 -1.34 -15.73
CA VAL A 26 -9.51 -0.46 -15.30
C VAL A 26 -8.33 -0.58 -16.28
N LEU A 27 -7.97 -1.80 -16.68
CA LEU A 27 -6.92 -2.05 -17.65
C LEU A 27 -7.23 -1.43 -19.02
N ALA A 28 -8.48 -1.54 -19.48
CA ALA A 28 -8.93 -0.89 -20.72
C ALA A 28 -8.84 0.64 -20.61
N GLY A 29 -9.20 1.19 -19.46
CA GLY A 29 -9.05 2.62 -19.16
C GLY A 29 -7.58 3.07 -19.21
N PHE A 30 -6.68 2.31 -18.60
CA PHE A 30 -5.23 2.61 -18.66
C PHE A 30 -4.70 2.62 -20.10
N LYS A 31 -5.04 1.60 -20.89
CA LYS A 31 -4.65 1.54 -22.31
C LYS A 31 -5.19 2.73 -23.10
N ARG A 32 -6.41 3.16 -22.85
CA ARG A 32 -7.02 4.32 -23.50
C ARG A 32 -6.28 5.62 -23.13
N LEU A 33 -5.96 5.84 -21.85
CA LEU A 33 -5.20 7.01 -21.41
C LEU A 33 -3.82 7.07 -22.07
N ILE A 34 -3.10 5.93 -22.15
CA ILE A 34 -1.81 5.85 -22.82
C ILE A 34 -1.93 6.18 -24.31
N ALA A 35 -2.94 5.62 -24.99
CA ALA A 35 -3.18 5.88 -26.42
C ALA A 35 -3.56 7.34 -26.68
N ALA A 36 -4.20 8.01 -25.73
CA ALA A 36 -4.56 9.42 -25.80
C ALA A 36 -3.40 10.38 -25.47
N GLY A 37 -2.21 9.87 -25.10
CA GLY A 37 -1.06 10.71 -24.74
C GLY A 37 -1.24 11.39 -23.37
N PHE A 38 -1.78 10.68 -22.40
CA PHE A 38 -2.01 11.22 -21.07
C PHE A 38 -0.73 11.78 -20.44
N ASP A 39 -0.81 13.00 -19.92
CA ASP A 39 0.33 13.76 -19.39
C ASP A 39 0.67 13.42 -17.94
N ASP A 40 0.97 12.15 -17.69
CA ASP A 40 1.54 11.66 -16.45
C ASP A 40 2.70 10.71 -16.77
N PRO A 41 3.96 11.21 -16.73
CA PRO A 41 5.11 10.41 -17.15
C PRO A 41 5.36 9.19 -16.27
N GLY A 42 5.01 9.21 -14.98
CA GLY A 42 5.13 8.04 -14.10
C GLY A 42 4.16 6.92 -14.47
N PHE A 43 2.91 7.29 -14.70
CA PHE A 43 1.89 6.36 -15.21
C PHE A 43 2.26 5.81 -16.59
N VAL A 44 2.69 6.69 -17.51
CA VAL A 44 3.05 6.29 -18.88
C VAL A 44 4.27 5.38 -18.90
N SER A 45 5.29 5.64 -18.05
CA SER A 45 6.46 4.78 -17.92
C SER A 45 6.07 3.37 -17.51
N LEU A 46 5.34 3.23 -16.40
CA LEU A 46 4.95 1.93 -15.85
C LEU A 46 3.97 1.17 -16.75
N TRP A 47 2.83 1.79 -17.03
CA TRP A 47 1.75 1.10 -17.75
C TRP A 47 1.97 1.05 -19.26
N GLY A 48 2.75 1.99 -19.80
CA GLY A 48 3.24 1.91 -21.18
C GLY A 48 4.13 0.68 -21.38
N PHE A 49 4.98 0.36 -20.39
CA PHE A 49 5.77 -0.87 -20.39
C PHE A 49 4.88 -2.11 -20.36
N TYR A 50 3.99 -2.27 -19.39
CA TYR A 50 3.12 -3.44 -19.27
C TYR A 50 2.16 -3.60 -20.46
N SER A 51 1.76 -2.51 -21.09
CA SER A 51 0.88 -2.54 -22.27
C SER A 51 1.55 -3.01 -23.55
N LYS A 52 2.88 -2.92 -23.64
CA LYS A 52 3.64 -3.15 -24.89
C LYS A 52 4.74 -4.21 -24.73
N SER A 53 5.11 -4.59 -23.51
CA SER A 53 6.24 -5.49 -23.30
C SER A 53 5.95 -6.90 -23.80
N PRO A 54 6.81 -7.47 -24.66
CA PRO A 54 6.71 -8.86 -25.10
C PRO A 54 7.32 -9.85 -24.07
N SER A 55 7.82 -9.38 -22.92
CA SER A 55 8.52 -10.23 -21.98
C SER A 55 7.56 -11.21 -21.32
N ALA A 56 8.00 -12.48 -21.19
CA ALA A 56 7.24 -13.53 -20.51
C ALA A 56 6.88 -13.12 -19.07
N ARG A 57 7.78 -12.42 -18.36
CA ARG A 57 7.53 -11.90 -17.02
C ARG A 57 6.37 -10.92 -16.99
N ALA A 58 6.36 -9.90 -17.89
CA ALA A 58 5.28 -8.92 -17.95
C ALA A 58 3.93 -9.58 -18.29
N THR A 59 3.92 -10.51 -19.23
CA THR A 59 2.73 -11.29 -19.59
C THR A 59 2.20 -12.07 -18.39
N THR A 60 3.06 -12.81 -17.70
CA THR A 60 2.69 -13.60 -16.51
C THR A 60 2.15 -12.71 -15.38
N ILE A 61 2.78 -11.55 -15.12
CA ILE A 61 2.27 -10.59 -14.13
C ILE A 61 0.86 -10.13 -14.50
N MET A 62 0.63 -9.76 -15.76
CA MET A 62 -0.69 -9.30 -16.22
C MET A 62 -1.76 -10.38 -16.12
N GLU A 63 -1.44 -11.62 -16.49
CA GLU A 63 -2.35 -12.76 -16.35
C GLU A 63 -2.71 -13.05 -14.88
N ARG A 64 -1.73 -12.98 -13.99
CA ARG A 64 -1.92 -13.16 -12.55
C ARG A 64 -2.74 -12.04 -11.94
N MET A 65 -2.53 -10.82 -12.39
CA MET A 65 -3.18 -9.62 -11.83
C MET A 65 -4.68 -9.59 -12.09
N VAL A 66 -5.15 -10.11 -13.23
CA VAL A 66 -6.59 -10.18 -13.54
C VAL A 66 -7.29 -11.37 -12.88
N ASP A 67 -6.53 -12.34 -12.36
CA ASP A 67 -7.09 -13.53 -11.73
C ASP A 67 -7.39 -13.28 -10.24
N LEU A 68 -8.64 -13.49 -9.88
CA LEU A 68 -9.14 -13.52 -8.49
C LEU A 68 -9.78 -14.89 -8.19
N GLY A 69 -9.19 -15.96 -8.71
CA GLY A 69 -9.74 -17.30 -8.64
C GLY A 69 -8.69 -18.38 -8.42
N GLU A 70 -8.81 -19.47 -9.20
CA GLU A 70 -8.06 -20.71 -8.97
C GLU A 70 -6.54 -20.54 -9.12
N ARG A 71 -6.09 -19.76 -10.10
CA ARG A 71 -4.65 -19.53 -10.30
C ARG A 71 -4.03 -18.83 -9.09
N ARG A 72 -4.67 -17.75 -8.60
CA ARG A 72 -4.20 -17.03 -7.41
C ARG A 72 -4.16 -17.95 -6.19
N ILE A 73 -5.19 -18.78 -6.00
CA ILE A 73 -5.24 -19.75 -4.91
C ILE A 73 -4.07 -20.77 -5.05
N ALA A 74 -3.82 -21.27 -6.26
CA ALA A 74 -2.71 -22.20 -6.50
C ALA A 74 -1.34 -21.56 -6.24
N ASP A 75 -1.13 -20.31 -6.68
CA ASP A 75 0.09 -19.55 -6.40
C ASP A 75 0.28 -19.31 -4.89
N MET A 76 -0.80 -18.95 -4.16
CA MET A 76 -0.77 -18.82 -2.70
C MET A 76 -0.42 -20.13 -2.02
N ASP A 77 -1.01 -21.25 -2.47
CA ASP A 77 -0.74 -22.59 -1.90
C ASP A 77 0.71 -23.00 -2.14
N ALA A 78 1.23 -22.75 -3.34
CA ALA A 78 2.63 -23.02 -3.68
C ALA A 78 3.62 -22.23 -2.82
N ALA A 79 3.31 -20.95 -2.53
CA ALA A 79 4.13 -20.09 -1.67
C ALA A 79 3.86 -20.26 -0.17
N GLY A 80 2.87 -21.07 0.23
CA GLY A 80 2.50 -21.27 1.62
C GLY A 80 1.77 -20.09 2.27
N ILE A 81 1.10 -19.26 1.47
CA ILE A 81 0.30 -18.11 1.94
C ILE A 81 -1.12 -18.60 2.26
N ASP A 82 -1.56 -18.36 3.49
CA ASP A 82 -2.89 -18.76 3.96
C ASP A 82 -3.97 -17.76 3.56
N ARG A 83 -3.71 -16.46 3.69
CA ARG A 83 -4.64 -15.37 3.35
C ARG A 83 -3.92 -14.25 2.62
N ALA A 84 -4.62 -13.61 1.70
CA ALA A 84 -4.15 -12.44 0.94
C ALA A 84 -5.09 -11.25 1.20
N ILE A 85 -4.51 -10.08 1.52
CA ILE A 85 -5.23 -8.81 1.58
C ILE A 85 -4.99 -8.12 0.26
N ILE A 86 -6.06 -7.97 -0.53
CA ILE A 86 -6.00 -7.67 -1.95
C ILE A 86 -6.48 -6.25 -2.21
N ALA A 87 -5.73 -5.50 -3.01
CA ALA A 87 -6.02 -4.13 -3.40
C ALA A 87 -6.00 -3.93 -4.92
N LEU A 88 -6.77 -2.96 -5.39
CA LEU A 88 -6.65 -2.51 -6.79
C LEU A 88 -5.26 -1.92 -7.01
N THR A 89 -4.55 -2.45 -8.01
CA THR A 89 -3.17 -2.05 -8.33
C THR A 89 -3.04 -0.56 -8.62
N ALA A 90 -1.87 0.02 -8.31
CA ALA A 90 -1.56 1.42 -8.59
C ALA A 90 -1.56 1.74 -10.10
N PRO A 91 -1.95 2.96 -10.49
CA PRO A 91 -2.48 4.04 -9.67
C PRO A 91 -3.99 3.91 -9.37
N GLY A 92 -4.59 2.77 -9.65
CA GLY A 92 -6.00 2.51 -9.40
C GLY A 92 -6.92 3.48 -10.15
N ALA A 93 -7.95 3.96 -9.46
CA ALA A 93 -8.89 4.92 -10.01
C ALA A 93 -8.38 6.37 -9.97
N GLN A 94 -7.21 6.64 -9.35
CA GLN A 94 -6.71 7.99 -9.08
C GLN A 94 -6.21 8.73 -10.33
N VAL A 95 -5.88 8.01 -11.39
CA VAL A 95 -5.37 8.58 -12.66
C VAL A 95 -6.49 9.15 -13.54
N PHE A 96 -7.73 8.68 -13.36
CA PHE A 96 -8.88 9.10 -14.16
C PHE A 96 -9.47 10.44 -13.68
N ASP A 97 -10.38 11.02 -14.46
CA ASP A 97 -11.23 12.08 -13.95
C ASP A 97 -12.17 11.57 -12.84
N ALA A 98 -12.83 12.49 -12.14
CA ALA A 98 -13.65 12.12 -10.99
C ALA A 98 -14.83 11.22 -11.36
N ALA A 99 -15.46 11.43 -12.51
CA ALA A 99 -16.64 10.66 -12.91
C ALA A 99 -16.27 9.20 -13.26
N GLU A 100 -15.25 9.06 -14.10
CA GLU A 100 -14.74 7.75 -14.51
C GLU A 100 -14.06 7.02 -13.34
N GLY A 101 -13.25 7.73 -12.54
CA GLY A 101 -12.58 7.15 -11.38
C GLY A 101 -13.56 6.54 -10.37
N LYS A 102 -14.67 7.23 -10.10
CA LYS A 102 -15.76 6.70 -9.25
C LYS A 102 -16.38 5.43 -9.79
N ALA A 103 -16.71 5.41 -11.06
CA ALA A 103 -17.34 4.25 -11.70
C ALA A 103 -16.38 3.02 -11.67
N LEU A 104 -15.10 3.25 -12.02
CA LEU A 104 -14.09 2.19 -12.04
C LEU A 104 -13.74 1.68 -10.63
N ALA A 105 -13.66 2.55 -9.63
CA ALA A 105 -13.43 2.15 -8.25
C ALA A 105 -14.57 1.28 -7.73
N SER A 106 -15.83 1.72 -7.90
CA SER A 106 -17.00 0.92 -7.48
C SER A 106 -17.04 -0.43 -8.16
N GLY A 107 -16.85 -0.49 -9.49
CA GLY A 107 -16.85 -1.74 -10.24
C GLY A 107 -15.74 -2.69 -9.79
N ALA A 108 -14.53 -2.17 -9.50
CA ALA A 108 -13.43 -2.95 -8.98
C ALA A 108 -13.74 -3.49 -7.58
N ASN A 109 -14.32 -2.68 -6.70
CA ASN A 109 -14.75 -3.09 -5.37
C ASN A 109 -15.82 -4.20 -5.43
N ASP A 110 -16.81 -4.08 -6.31
CA ASP A 110 -17.84 -5.12 -6.47
C ASP A 110 -17.24 -6.45 -6.92
N ARG A 111 -16.30 -6.42 -7.87
CA ARG A 111 -15.60 -7.61 -8.35
C ARG A 111 -14.74 -8.26 -7.27
N LEU A 112 -14.01 -7.45 -6.50
CA LEU A 112 -13.21 -7.95 -5.38
C LEU A 112 -14.10 -8.53 -4.27
N ALA A 113 -15.21 -7.88 -3.95
CA ALA A 113 -16.15 -8.37 -2.95
C ALA A 113 -16.73 -9.73 -3.34
N GLU A 114 -17.06 -9.93 -4.64
CA GLU A 114 -17.48 -11.23 -5.14
C GLU A 114 -16.40 -12.31 -4.95
N ALA A 115 -15.15 -12.00 -5.25
CA ALA A 115 -14.03 -12.92 -5.03
C ALA A 115 -13.86 -13.25 -3.53
N CYS A 116 -13.95 -12.26 -2.65
CA CYS A 116 -13.89 -12.47 -1.20
C CYS A 116 -15.04 -13.36 -0.70
N ARG A 117 -16.27 -13.21 -1.24
CA ARG A 117 -17.39 -14.08 -0.88
C ARG A 117 -17.19 -15.53 -1.35
N ARG A 118 -16.57 -15.72 -2.52
CA ARG A 118 -16.23 -17.07 -3.02
C ARG A 118 -15.12 -17.73 -2.23
N HIS A 119 -14.17 -16.96 -1.72
CA HIS A 119 -12.98 -17.44 -1.01
C HIS A 119 -12.79 -16.78 0.35
N PRO A 120 -13.77 -16.84 1.28
CA PRO A 120 -13.79 -16.03 2.50
C PRO A 120 -12.66 -16.36 3.49
N GLN A 121 -12.04 -17.54 3.37
CA GLN A 121 -10.89 -17.94 4.19
C GLN A 121 -9.55 -17.57 3.57
N ARG A 122 -9.55 -17.10 2.31
CA ARG A 122 -8.33 -16.82 1.55
C ARG A 122 -8.18 -15.34 1.21
N PHE A 123 -9.25 -14.64 0.90
CA PHE A 123 -9.23 -13.27 0.41
C PHE A 123 -9.87 -12.30 1.37
N VAL A 124 -9.22 -11.15 1.53
CA VAL A 124 -9.71 -9.95 2.23
C VAL A 124 -9.51 -8.77 1.30
N GLY A 125 -10.50 -7.89 1.18
CA GLY A 125 -10.42 -6.74 0.27
C GLY A 125 -9.99 -5.45 0.96
N MET A 126 -9.31 -4.59 0.20
CA MET A 126 -9.15 -3.17 0.47
C MET A 126 -10.07 -2.37 -0.45
N THR A 127 -10.69 -1.32 0.07
CA THR A 127 -11.57 -0.42 -0.69
C THR A 127 -10.75 0.47 -1.62
N ALA A 128 -10.96 0.34 -2.93
CA ALA A 128 -10.47 1.31 -3.89
C ALA A 128 -11.35 2.57 -3.85
N ILE A 129 -10.73 3.74 -3.89
CA ILE A 129 -11.40 5.04 -3.84
C ILE A 129 -11.00 5.93 -5.02
N ALA A 130 -11.73 7.00 -5.23
CA ALA A 130 -11.41 8.06 -6.19
C ALA A 130 -11.18 9.38 -5.43
N PRO A 131 -9.98 9.62 -4.88
CA PRO A 131 -9.73 10.77 -4.00
C PRO A 131 -9.89 12.13 -4.68
N GLN A 132 -9.93 12.20 -6.00
CA GLN A 132 -10.29 13.40 -6.77
C GLN A 132 -11.75 13.86 -6.50
N ASP A 133 -12.57 13.02 -5.84
CA ASP A 133 -13.84 13.39 -5.20
C ASP A 133 -13.83 12.86 -3.75
N PRO A 134 -13.29 13.63 -2.78
CA PRO A 134 -13.15 13.19 -1.40
C PRO A 134 -14.47 12.83 -0.72
N GLN A 135 -15.56 13.57 -1.03
CA GLN A 135 -16.87 13.33 -0.43
C GLN A 135 -17.50 12.01 -0.93
N TRP A 136 -17.30 11.70 -2.20
CA TRP A 136 -17.70 10.41 -2.74
C TRP A 136 -16.83 9.29 -2.15
N SER A 137 -15.52 9.53 -2.00
CA SER A 137 -14.59 8.55 -1.43
C SER A 137 -14.97 8.17 0.01
N VAL A 138 -15.46 9.11 0.82
CA VAL A 138 -16.03 8.82 2.15
C VAL A 138 -17.16 7.80 2.06
N LYS A 139 -18.13 8.02 1.17
CA LYS A 139 -19.27 7.09 0.97
C LYS A 139 -18.80 5.72 0.47
N GLU A 140 -17.78 5.70 -0.37
CA GLU A 140 -17.22 4.45 -0.88
C GLU A 140 -16.45 3.67 0.20
N ILE A 141 -15.77 4.35 1.13
CA ILE A 141 -15.17 3.73 2.33
C ILE A 141 -16.26 3.07 3.20
N GLU A 142 -17.35 3.79 3.46
CA GLU A 142 -18.50 3.25 4.20
C GLU A 142 -19.10 2.04 3.49
N ARG A 143 -19.28 2.12 2.16
CA ARG A 143 -19.75 1.00 1.34
C ARG A 143 -18.79 -0.19 1.40
N GLY A 144 -17.47 0.06 1.34
CA GLY A 144 -16.45 -0.97 1.45
C GLY A 144 -16.57 -1.78 2.73
N GLN A 145 -16.89 -1.14 3.86
CA GLN A 145 -17.17 -1.89 5.11
C GLN A 145 -18.39 -2.81 4.97
N THR A 146 -19.47 -2.35 4.30
CA THR A 146 -20.64 -3.22 4.06
C THR A 146 -20.33 -4.38 3.13
N LEU A 147 -19.34 -4.23 2.24
CA LEU A 147 -18.80 -5.29 1.40
C LEU A 147 -17.85 -6.25 2.16
N GLY A 148 -17.51 -5.95 3.41
CA GLY A 148 -16.62 -6.75 4.25
C GLY A 148 -15.13 -6.38 4.11
N PHE A 149 -14.80 -5.30 3.45
CA PHE A 149 -13.42 -4.83 3.28
C PHE A 149 -12.83 -4.30 4.60
N LYS A 150 -11.49 -4.36 4.72
CA LYS A 150 -10.80 -4.15 5.98
C LYS A 150 -9.77 -3.01 5.94
N ALA A 151 -9.57 -2.40 4.79
CA ALA A 151 -8.68 -1.26 4.61
C ALA A 151 -9.13 -0.41 3.42
N VAL A 152 -8.49 0.75 3.26
CA VAL A 152 -8.59 1.61 2.09
C VAL A 152 -7.25 1.61 1.38
N ILE A 153 -7.22 1.41 0.06
CA ILE A 153 -6.02 1.62 -0.74
C ILE A 153 -5.96 3.06 -1.25
N LEU A 154 -4.86 3.73 -0.96
CA LEU A 154 -4.51 5.07 -1.43
C LEU A 154 -3.18 4.96 -2.16
N ASN A 155 -3.18 5.12 -3.47
CA ASN A 155 -1.96 5.09 -4.27
C ASN A 155 -1.37 6.50 -4.34
N GLY A 156 -0.10 6.67 -4.06
CA GLY A 156 0.71 7.88 -4.24
C GLY A 156 -0.05 9.20 -4.41
N HIS A 157 0.32 10.00 -5.40
CA HIS A 157 -0.36 11.27 -5.72
C HIS A 157 -1.67 11.06 -6.50
N VAL A 158 -2.57 12.03 -6.40
CA VAL A 158 -3.83 12.11 -7.16
C VAL A 158 -3.64 13.09 -8.31
N ARG A 159 -3.27 12.60 -9.50
CA ARG A 159 -2.99 13.45 -10.68
C ARG A 159 -1.98 14.58 -10.39
N GLY A 160 -0.92 14.25 -9.65
CA GLY A 160 0.13 15.18 -9.26
C GLY A 160 -0.08 15.91 -7.94
N GLU A 161 -1.23 15.78 -7.30
CA GLU A 161 -1.51 16.38 -5.99
C GLU A 161 -1.33 15.35 -4.86
N TYR A 162 -0.66 15.74 -3.78
CA TYR A 162 -0.51 14.89 -2.60
C TYR A 162 -1.65 15.09 -1.61
N THR A 163 -2.03 14.03 -0.91
CA THR A 163 -3.22 14.01 -0.05
C THR A 163 -3.03 14.67 1.32
N ASP A 164 -1.89 15.31 1.55
CA ASP A 164 -1.66 16.18 2.71
C ASP A 164 -2.47 17.50 2.66
N ASP A 165 -2.98 17.89 1.48
CA ASP A 165 -3.89 19.02 1.33
C ASP A 165 -5.22 18.75 2.06
N GLU A 166 -5.72 19.78 2.79
CA GLU A 166 -6.91 19.66 3.63
C GLU A 166 -8.18 19.21 2.87
N LYS A 167 -8.25 19.45 1.57
CA LYS A 167 -9.39 18.97 0.75
C LYS A 167 -9.54 17.44 0.76
N PHE A 168 -8.46 16.70 0.99
CA PHE A 168 -8.47 15.23 1.07
C PHE A 168 -8.73 14.70 2.49
N TRP A 169 -8.68 15.56 3.51
CA TRP A 169 -8.79 15.15 4.91
C TRP A 169 -10.10 14.44 5.27
N PRO A 170 -11.25 14.68 4.61
CA PRO A 170 -12.46 13.89 4.84
C PRO A 170 -12.24 12.37 4.69
N ILE A 171 -11.31 11.94 3.81
CA ILE A 171 -10.93 10.53 3.63
C ILE A 171 -10.29 9.97 4.90
N PHE A 172 -9.36 10.72 5.50
CA PHE A 172 -8.68 10.31 6.73
C PHE A 172 -9.61 10.37 7.96
N GLU A 173 -10.50 11.34 8.00
CA GLU A 173 -11.54 11.45 9.03
C GLU A 173 -12.47 10.24 9.02
N ALA A 174 -12.96 9.85 7.85
CA ALA A 174 -13.79 8.65 7.69
C ALA A 174 -13.03 7.38 8.06
N ALA A 175 -11.79 7.23 7.60
CA ALA A 175 -10.95 6.08 7.91
C ALA A 175 -10.70 5.95 9.42
N GLU A 176 -10.39 7.06 10.11
CA GLU A 176 -10.22 7.07 11.56
C GLU A 176 -11.53 6.74 12.30
N ALA A 177 -12.64 7.36 11.92
CA ALA A 177 -13.95 7.16 12.54
C ALA A 177 -14.40 5.69 12.44
N LEU A 178 -14.15 5.07 11.31
CA LEU A 178 -14.49 3.68 11.02
C LEU A 178 -13.42 2.68 11.48
N ASN A 179 -12.32 3.15 12.10
CA ASN A 179 -11.17 2.34 12.50
C ASN A 179 -10.59 1.49 11.36
N THR A 180 -10.69 1.98 10.13
CA THR A 180 -10.22 1.33 8.90
C THR A 180 -8.83 1.86 8.56
N PRO A 181 -7.78 1.03 8.46
CA PRO A 181 -6.46 1.49 8.07
C PRO A 181 -6.44 1.97 6.61
N VAL A 182 -5.60 2.98 6.34
CA VAL A 182 -5.29 3.43 4.98
C VAL A 182 -3.95 2.85 4.58
N TYR A 183 -3.90 2.15 3.46
CA TYR A 183 -2.66 1.67 2.86
C TYR A 183 -2.17 2.70 1.85
N LEU A 184 -1.06 3.38 2.14
CA LEU A 184 -0.38 4.26 1.21
C LEU A 184 0.58 3.44 0.36
N HIS A 185 0.17 3.18 -0.89
CA HIS A 185 0.90 2.35 -1.84
C HIS A 185 1.63 3.21 -2.88
N PRO A 186 2.84 2.84 -3.30
CA PRO A 186 3.57 3.57 -4.34
C PRO A 186 2.87 3.55 -5.70
N GLN A 187 3.22 4.57 -6.48
CA GLN A 187 2.99 4.64 -7.93
C GLN A 187 4.16 5.38 -8.59
N GLY A 188 4.15 5.52 -9.91
CA GLY A 188 5.15 6.34 -10.59
C GLY A 188 5.22 7.74 -9.98
N PRO A 189 6.42 8.32 -9.78
CA PRO A 189 6.57 9.64 -9.17
C PRO A 189 5.82 10.72 -9.93
N SER A 190 5.36 11.75 -9.20
CA SER A 190 4.66 12.90 -9.78
C SER A 190 5.51 13.60 -10.84
N LYS A 191 4.86 14.29 -11.79
CA LYS A 191 5.51 15.03 -12.89
C LYS A 191 6.60 15.99 -12.40
N GLY A 192 6.43 16.58 -11.21
CA GLY A 192 7.41 17.49 -10.62
C GLY A 192 8.67 16.81 -10.06
N LEU A 193 8.63 15.49 -9.85
CA LEU A 193 9.70 14.74 -9.19
C LEU A 193 10.41 13.76 -10.14
N ILE A 194 9.72 13.27 -11.16
CA ILE A 194 10.14 12.11 -11.95
C ILE A 194 11.35 12.38 -12.88
N GLY A 195 11.55 13.62 -13.36
CA GLY A 195 12.51 13.93 -14.43
C GLY A 195 13.89 13.27 -14.26
N PRO A 196 14.65 13.61 -13.18
CA PRO A 196 15.99 13.04 -12.95
C PRO A 196 15.97 11.51 -12.74
N LEU A 197 14.87 10.96 -12.26
CA LEU A 197 14.71 9.51 -12.07
C LEU A 197 14.53 8.81 -13.41
N LEU A 198 13.64 9.33 -14.25
CA LEU A 198 13.31 8.76 -15.55
C LEU A 198 14.53 8.76 -16.49
N GLU A 199 15.35 9.84 -16.47
CA GLU A 199 16.57 9.93 -17.26
C GLU A 199 17.56 8.77 -17.04
N ARG A 200 17.48 8.09 -15.92
CA ARG A 200 18.37 7.00 -15.52
C ARG A 200 17.67 5.66 -15.31
N GLY A 201 16.36 5.56 -15.62
CA GLY A 201 15.57 4.35 -15.40
C GLY A 201 15.38 4.02 -13.91
N LEU A 202 15.34 5.05 -13.07
CA LEU A 202 15.17 4.93 -11.62
C LEU A 202 13.74 5.28 -11.15
N ASP A 203 12.83 5.56 -12.07
CA ASP A 203 11.47 6.05 -11.80
C ASP A 203 10.51 4.97 -11.26
N GLY A 204 10.82 3.70 -11.50
CA GLY A 204 10.01 2.56 -11.01
C GLY A 204 10.38 2.09 -9.61
N ALA A 205 10.06 0.81 -9.35
CA ALA A 205 10.29 0.14 -8.07
C ALA A 205 11.78 0.06 -7.65
N VAL A 206 12.71 0.30 -8.60
CA VAL A 206 14.14 0.39 -8.29
C VAL A 206 14.43 1.48 -7.25
N PHE A 207 13.77 2.64 -7.33
CA PHE A 207 14.02 3.75 -6.41
C PHE A 207 12.90 4.80 -6.38
N GLY A 208 12.32 5.16 -7.53
CA GLY A 208 11.40 6.28 -7.67
C GLY A 208 10.12 6.11 -6.85
N PHE A 209 9.59 4.90 -6.76
CA PHE A 209 8.44 4.59 -5.92
C PHE A 209 8.69 4.94 -4.46
N GLY A 210 9.83 4.51 -3.92
CA GLY A 210 10.18 4.82 -2.54
C GLY A 210 10.40 6.31 -2.29
N VAL A 211 10.98 7.02 -3.26
CA VAL A 211 11.20 8.47 -3.16
C VAL A 211 9.88 9.23 -3.10
N ASP A 212 8.93 8.92 -3.99
CA ASP A 212 7.63 9.61 -4.03
C ASP A 212 6.75 9.25 -2.82
N THR A 213 6.69 7.98 -2.46
CA THR A 213 5.88 7.50 -1.32
C THR A 213 6.46 7.99 0.00
N GLY A 214 7.80 7.96 0.15
CA GLY A 214 8.46 8.52 1.32
C GLY A 214 8.24 10.02 1.47
N LEU A 215 8.30 10.77 0.36
CA LEU A 215 7.92 12.19 0.35
C LEU A 215 6.47 12.38 0.78
N HIS A 216 5.54 11.60 0.21
CA HIS A 216 4.12 11.70 0.54
C HIS A 216 3.86 11.44 2.03
N LEU A 217 4.45 10.37 2.59
CA LEU A 217 4.34 10.07 4.02
C LEU A 217 4.86 11.22 4.89
N LEU A 218 6.04 11.78 4.57
CA LEU A 218 6.57 12.94 5.30
C LEU A 218 5.66 14.15 5.18
N ARG A 219 5.08 14.42 4.03
CA ARG A 219 4.10 15.50 3.83
C ARG A 219 2.89 15.32 4.74
N LEU A 220 2.30 14.13 4.83
CA LEU A 220 1.18 13.84 5.74
C LEU A 220 1.56 14.12 7.20
N ILE A 221 2.77 13.74 7.61
CA ILE A 221 3.26 13.99 8.98
C ILE A 221 3.41 15.49 9.24
N VAL A 222 4.18 16.20 8.40
CA VAL A 222 4.53 17.61 8.66
C VAL A 222 3.37 18.57 8.47
N MET A 223 2.36 18.20 7.69
CA MET A 223 1.11 18.94 7.57
C MET A 223 0.15 18.70 8.75
N GLY A 224 0.46 17.74 9.63
CA GLY A 224 -0.28 17.52 10.87
C GLY A 224 -1.51 16.63 10.70
N VAL A 225 -1.58 15.81 9.66
CA VAL A 225 -2.69 14.86 9.45
C VAL A 225 -2.88 13.97 10.69
N PHE A 226 -1.77 13.44 11.25
CA PHE A 226 -1.83 12.59 12.45
C PHE A 226 -2.03 13.38 13.75
N ASP A 227 -1.88 14.69 13.74
CA ASP A 227 -2.27 15.54 14.86
C ASP A 227 -3.76 15.81 14.87
N ARG A 228 -4.35 15.91 13.69
CA ARG A 228 -5.79 16.05 13.49
C ARG A 228 -6.53 14.74 13.69
N PHE A 229 -5.93 13.62 13.22
CA PHE A 229 -6.50 12.27 13.28
C PHE A 229 -5.54 11.33 14.04
N PRO A 230 -5.49 11.43 15.39
CA PRO A 230 -4.45 10.73 16.18
C PRO A 230 -4.61 9.22 16.24
N ARG A 231 -5.80 8.67 15.93
CA ARG A 231 -6.05 7.23 15.88
C ARG A 231 -5.96 6.65 14.47
N LEU A 232 -5.75 7.48 13.45
CA LEU A 232 -5.59 7.04 12.08
C LEU A 232 -4.43 6.03 11.99
N LYS A 233 -4.71 4.88 11.39
CA LYS A 233 -3.71 3.86 11.07
C LYS A 233 -3.29 4.02 9.61
N LEU A 234 -2.01 4.23 9.36
CA LEU A 234 -1.45 4.26 8.01
C LEU A 234 -0.50 3.09 7.82
N ILE A 235 -0.63 2.37 6.72
CA ILE A 235 0.27 1.28 6.34
C ILE A 235 1.10 1.75 5.16
N VAL A 236 2.40 1.44 5.17
CA VAL A 236 3.34 1.78 4.09
C VAL A 236 4.18 0.55 3.77
N GLY A 237 4.35 0.25 2.50
CA GLY A 237 5.13 -0.88 2.02
C GLY A 237 6.64 -0.74 2.18
N HIS A 238 7.36 -1.73 1.67
CA HIS A 238 8.81 -1.71 1.38
C HIS A 238 9.68 -1.27 2.57
N GLY A 239 9.33 -1.72 3.80
CA GLY A 239 10.04 -1.32 5.01
C GLY A 239 9.85 0.16 5.38
N GLY A 240 8.72 0.79 4.97
CA GLY A 240 8.41 2.20 5.22
C GLY A 240 9.25 3.14 4.37
N GLU A 241 9.61 2.74 3.15
CA GLU A 241 10.35 3.53 2.15
C GLU A 241 11.66 4.10 2.71
N ALA A 242 12.38 3.28 3.45
CA ALA A 242 13.64 3.62 4.15
C ALA A 242 13.53 4.77 5.20
N LEU A 243 12.36 5.36 5.41
CA LEU A 243 12.19 6.46 6.37
C LEU A 243 12.47 6.08 7.82
N PRO A 244 12.21 4.83 8.29
CA PRO A 244 12.63 4.41 9.63
C PRO A 244 14.14 4.60 9.87
N TYR A 245 14.98 4.41 8.84
CA TYR A 245 16.42 4.65 8.93
C TYR A 245 16.76 6.12 9.15
N TRP A 246 15.94 7.03 8.61
CA TRP A 246 16.16 8.48 8.71
C TRP A 246 15.57 9.10 9.99
N SER A 247 14.86 8.37 10.83
CA SER A 247 14.04 8.87 11.94
C SER A 247 14.77 9.89 12.82
N TYR A 248 15.98 9.59 13.28
CA TYR A 248 16.78 10.52 14.11
C TYR A 248 17.09 11.83 13.38
N ARG A 249 17.48 11.74 12.11
CA ARG A 249 17.79 12.92 11.29
C ARG A 249 16.56 13.77 11.02
N LEU A 250 15.44 13.13 10.76
CA LEU A 250 14.14 13.79 10.52
C LEU A 250 13.72 14.58 11.76
N ASP A 251 13.78 14.00 12.95
CA ASP A 251 13.46 14.66 14.21
C ASP A 251 14.38 15.86 14.46
N TYR A 252 15.69 15.64 14.36
CA TYR A 252 16.68 16.67 14.62
C TYR A 252 16.53 17.85 13.67
N MET A 253 16.44 17.59 12.36
CA MET A 253 16.40 18.64 11.34
C MET A 253 15.05 19.38 11.31
N HIS A 254 13.93 18.70 11.58
CA HIS A 254 12.63 19.35 11.74
C HIS A 254 12.65 20.32 12.91
N ALA A 255 13.13 19.89 14.09
CA ALA A 255 13.24 20.74 15.26
C ALA A 255 14.21 21.91 15.05
N ALA A 256 15.34 21.69 14.37
CA ALA A 256 16.29 22.75 14.03
C ALA A 256 15.69 23.79 13.07
N GLY A 257 14.93 23.33 12.06
CA GLY A 257 14.24 24.18 11.09
C GLY A 257 13.20 25.08 11.77
N LEU A 258 12.43 24.53 12.72
CA LEU A 258 11.46 25.29 13.52
C LEU A 258 12.17 26.37 14.36
N ARG A 259 13.22 26.03 15.10
CA ARG A 259 13.95 27.00 15.92
C ARG A 259 14.57 28.12 15.09
N ALA A 260 15.03 27.82 13.90
CA ALA A 260 15.63 28.79 12.99
C ALA A 260 14.61 29.63 12.22
N GLY A 261 13.32 29.30 12.27
CA GLY A 261 12.31 29.95 11.43
C GLY A 261 12.60 29.89 9.94
N ARG A 262 13.28 28.82 9.51
CA ARG A 262 13.83 28.69 8.12
C ARG A 262 12.76 28.66 7.04
N TYR A 263 11.62 28.05 7.34
CA TYR A 263 10.53 27.87 6.40
C TYR A 263 9.21 28.30 7.03
N ALA A 264 8.49 29.20 6.39
CA ALA A 264 7.20 29.69 6.88
C ALA A 264 6.11 28.61 6.92
N CYS A 265 6.22 27.59 6.09
CA CYS A 265 5.28 26.47 6.04
C CYS A 265 5.51 25.42 7.15
N LEU A 266 6.67 25.46 7.85
CA LEU A 266 7.00 24.48 8.87
C LEU A 266 6.21 24.78 10.15
N LYS A 267 5.43 23.81 10.61
CA LYS A 267 4.59 23.96 11.81
C LYS A 267 5.11 23.05 12.94
N PRO A 268 4.94 23.48 14.21
CA PRO A 268 5.15 22.58 15.36
C PRO A 268 4.21 21.38 15.28
N LEU A 269 4.74 20.21 15.57
CA LEU A 269 3.99 18.97 15.66
C LEU A 269 3.82 18.56 17.14
N LYS A 270 2.77 17.78 17.46
CA LYS A 270 2.54 17.26 18.82
C LYS A 270 3.57 16.22 19.25
N LEU A 271 4.14 15.50 18.28
CA LEU A 271 5.19 14.50 18.49
C LEU A 271 6.39 14.79 17.57
N PRO A 272 7.59 14.31 17.89
CA PRO A 272 8.65 14.22 16.89
C PRO A 272 8.21 13.30 15.75
N ILE A 273 8.78 13.45 14.56
CA ILE A 273 8.42 12.66 13.36
C ILE A 273 8.47 11.15 13.67
N SER A 274 9.51 10.70 14.37
CA SER A 274 9.64 9.29 14.79
C SER A 274 8.51 8.83 15.72
N GLY A 275 7.89 9.74 16.46
CA GLY A 275 6.75 9.44 17.31
C GLY A 275 5.51 9.02 16.53
N TYR A 276 5.29 9.58 15.34
CA TYR A 276 4.19 9.17 14.46
C TYR A 276 4.45 7.79 13.84
N PHE A 277 5.70 7.48 13.51
CA PHE A 277 6.06 6.11 13.09
C PHE A 277 5.67 5.07 14.13
N LYS A 278 5.88 5.36 15.41
CA LYS A 278 5.54 4.43 16.50
C LYS A 278 4.04 4.42 16.85
N ARG A 279 3.31 5.51 16.59
CA ARG A 279 1.89 5.63 16.97
C ARG A 279 0.94 5.24 15.85
N ASN A 280 1.17 5.76 14.65
CA ASN A 280 0.20 5.73 13.54
C ASN A 280 0.59 4.79 12.41
N ILE A 281 1.89 4.52 12.22
CA ILE A 281 2.41 3.91 11.00
C ILE A 281 2.75 2.44 11.26
N TYR A 282 2.34 1.62 10.31
CA TYR A 282 2.69 0.21 10.20
C TYR A 282 3.45 0.00 8.90
N VAL A 283 4.43 -0.88 8.89
CA VAL A 283 5.21 -1.15 7.69
C VAL A 283 5.06 -2.60 7.24
N THR A 284 4.99 -2.81 5.93
CA THR A 284 5.05 -4.13 5.34
C THR A 284 6.37 -4.33 4.60
N PHE A 285 6.71 -5.57 4.32
CA PHE A 285 7.99 -5.92 3.71
C PHE A 285 7.83 -6.52 2.32
N SER A 286 6.77 -6.10 1.60
CA SER A 286 6.65 -6.38 0.17
C SER A 286 7.93 -6.02 -0.56
N GLY A 287 8.46 -6.94 -1.35
CA GLY A 287 9.68 -6.71 -2.13
C GLY A 287 10.97 -6.49 -1.35
N VAL A 288 10.95 -6.61 -0.02
CA VAL A 288 12.12 -6.44 0.87
C VAL A 288 12.24 -7.64 1.81
N ALA A 289 12.33 -8.85 1.24
CA ALA A 289 12.52 -10.10 1.97
C ALA A 289 13.96 -10.21 2.51
N TRP A 290 14.44 -9.18 3.20
CA TRP A 290 15.81 -9.09 3.69
C TRP A 290 15.84 -8.92 5.21
N GLU A 291 16.31 -9.97 5.90
CA GLU A 291 16.30 -10.03 7.37
C GLU A 291 16.91 -8.79 8.06
N PRO A 292 18.06 -8.23 7.65
CA PRO A 292 18.61 -7.05 8.31
C PRO A 292 17.68 -5.84 8.28
N ALA A 293 16.93 -5.61 7.20
CA ALA A 293 15.94 -4.53 7.11
C ALA A 293 14.75 -4.78 8.04
N ILE A 294 14.25 -6.01 8.08
CA ILE A 294 13.14 -6.42 8.94
C ILE A 294 13.53 -6.27 10.41
N GLN A 295 14.72 -6.75 10.81
CA GLN A 295 15.24 -6.63 12.17
C GLN A 295 15.45 -5.16 12.56
N PHE A 296 15.97 -4.33 11.65
CA PHE A 296 16.12 -2.90 11.89
C PHE A 296 14.78 -2.22 12.17
N CYS A 297 13.78 -2.45 11.33
CA CYS A 297 12.45 -1.88 11.52
C CYS A 297 11.79 -2.40 12.80
N LYS A 298 11.94 -3.70 13.11
CA LYS A 298 11.49 -4.27 14.38
C LYS A 298 12.11 -3.56 15.59
N ALA A 299 13.42 -3.34 15.57
CA ALA A 299 14.14 -2.66 16.65
C ALA A 299 13.76 -1.17 16.77
N THR A 300 13.49 -0.50 15.65
CA THR A 300 13.23 0.95 15.59
C THR A 300 11.77 1.29 15.87
N LEU A 301 10.84 0.53 15.31
CA LEU A 301 9.40 0.81 15.35
C LEU A 301 8.69 -0.01 16.43
N GLY A 302 9.12 -1.25 16.65
CA GLY A 302 8.46 -2.25 17.49
C GLY A 302 8.03 -3.47 16.68
N ALA A 303 8.04 -4.66 17.30
CA ALA A 303 7.58 -5.90 16.67
C ALA A 303 6.09 -5.87 16.28
N ASP A 304 5.31 -5.01 16.94
CA ASP A 304 3.88 -4.82 16.69
C ASP A 304 3.58 -3.90 15.49
N ARG A 305 4.59 -3.35 14.82
CA ARG A 305 4.47 -2.40 13.72
C ARG A 305 4.86 -2.96 12.36
N ILE A 306 5.37 -4.18 12.30
CA ILE A 306 5.86 -4.81 11.08
C ILE A 306 4.93 -5.95 10.65
N MET A 307 4.67 -6.08 9.35
CA MET A 307 3.80 -7.11 8.78
C MET A 307 4.42 -7.71 7.53
N TYR A 308 4.07 -8.97 7.26
CA TYR A 308 4.44 -9.67 6.04
C TYR A 308 3.60 -9.19 4.84
N ALA A 309 4.22 -9.10 3.68
CA ALA A 309 3.58 -8.93 2.37
C ALA A 309 4.48 -9.51 1.29
N MET A 310 3.92 -9.95 0.16
CA MET A 310 4.69 -10.50 -0.96
C MET A 310 4.79 -9.55 -2.15
N ASP A 311 3.84 -8.62 -2.31
CA ASP A 311 3.70 -7.79 -3.51
C ASP A 311 3.29 -8.61 -4.77
N TYR A 312 2.40 -9.62 -4.57
CA TYR A 312 1.89 -10.41 -5.69
C TYR A 312 1.03 -9.55 -6.62
N PRO A 313 1.17 -9.66 -7.93
CA PRO A 313 2.04 -10.58 -8.68
C PRO A 313 3.38 -9.99 -9.12
N TYR A 314 3.73 -8.77 -8.69
CA TYR A 314 4.93 -8.06 -9.16
C TYR A 314 6.23 -8.72 -8.67
N GLN A 315 6.23 -9.17 -7.41
CA GLN A 315 7.34 -9.85 -6.76
C GLN A 315 6.89 -11.20 -6.16
N TYR A 316 6.35 -12.05 -7.00
CA TYR A 316 5.95 -13.39 -6.56
C TYR A 316 7.15 -14.35 -6.66
N GLU A 317 7.63 -14.80 -5.49
CA GLU A 317 8.69 -15.80 -5.35
C GLU A 317 8.24 -16.89 -4.36
N VAL A 318 8.16 -18.13 -4.83
CA VAL A 318 7.65 -19.26 -4.03
C VAL A 318 8.48 -19.48 -2.76
N ASP A 319 9.80 -19.30 -2.82
CA ASP A 319 10.72 -19.55 -1.72
C ASP A 319 10.85 -18.40 -0.72
N GLU A 320 10.25 -17.23 -1.00
CA GLU A 320 10.37 -16.04 -0.14
C GLU A 320 9.83 -16.28 1.26
N VAL A 321 8.66 -16.91 1.37
CA VAL A 321 8.05 -17.23 2.67
C VAL A 321 8.95 -18.16 3.48
N SER A 322 9.53 -19.17 2.85
CA SER A 322 10.46 -20.11 3.50
C SER A 322 11.71 -19.41 4.00
N ALA A 323 12.27 -18.47 3.22
CA ALA A 323 13.42 -17.67 3.62
C ALA A 323 13.09 -16.77 4.83
N GLN A 324 11.91 -16.16 4.83
CA GLN A 324 11.48 -15.32 5.95
C GLN A 324 11.11 -16.13 7.20
N ASP A 325 10.56 -17.33 7.05
CA ASP A 325 10.37 -18.27 8.17
C ASP A 325 11.70 -18.67 8.84
N ALA A 326 12.78 -18.74 8.06
CA ALA A 326 14.12 -19.08 8.56
C ALA A 326 14.81 -17.93 9.32
N MET A 327 14.27 -16.70 9.32
CA MET A 327 14.86 -15.58 10.02
C MET A 327 15.07 -15.86 11.51
N THR A 328 16.13 -15.24 12.08
CA THR A 328 16.47 -15.34 13.51
C THR A 328 15.51 -14.47 14.35
N MET A 329 14.29 -14.97 14.56
CA MET A 329 13.26 -14.31 15.37
C MET A 329 12.63 -15.32 16.33
N SER A 330 12.13 -14.85 17.46
CA SER A 330 11.31 -15.67 18.34
C SER A 330 10.04 -16.14 17.63
N LEU A 331 9.44 -17.25 18.08
CA LEU A 331 8.17 -17.73 17.53
C LEU A 331 7.05 -16.68 17.70
N GLU A 332 7.08 -15.93 18.80
CA GLU A 332 6.14 -14.83 19.06
C GLU A 332 6.29 -13.71 18.05
N ASP A 333 7.53 -13.27 17.76
CA ASP A 333 7.80 -12.23 16.77
C ASP A 333 7.43 -12.69 15.35
N LYS A 334 7.71 -13.96 14.99
CA LYS A 334 7.28 -14.52 13.70
C LYS A 334 5.77 -14.54 13.58
N LYS A 335 5.06 -14.99 14.64
CA LYS A 335 3.61 -14.95 14.66
C LYS A 335 3.07 -13.53 14.58
N ALA A 336 3.71 -12.56 15.25
CA ALA A 336 3.35 -11.16 15.12
C ALA A 336 3.51 -10.67 13.68
N PHE A 337 4.66 -10.92 13.06
CA PHE A 337 5.00 -10.50 11.71
C PHE A 337 4.07 -11.12 10.64
N PHE A 338 3.84 -12.44 10.70
CA PHE A 338 3.06 -13.14 9.69
C PHE A 338 1.55 -13.10 9.92
N GLN A 339 1.08 -12.94 11.16
CA GLN A 339 -0.35 -13.11 11.49
C GLN A 339 -0.90 -12.01 12.39
N SER A 340 -0.46 -11.95 13.67
CA SER A 340 -1.22 -11.24 14.69
C SER A 340 -1.29 -9.74 14.46
N ASN A 341 -0.25 -9.13 13.87
CA ASN A 341 -0.28 -7.71 13.51
C ASN A 341 -1.29 -7.44 12.40
N ALA A 342 -1.32 -8.28 11.36
CA ALA A 342 -2.32 -8.15 10.30
C ALA A 342 -3.75 -8.32 10.86
N GLU A 343 -3.99 -9.33 11.70
CA GLU A 343 -5.30 -9.53 12.34
C GLU A 343 -5.73 -8.32 13.15
N ARG A 344 -4.83 -7.75 13.96
CA ARG A 344 -5.11 -6.56 14.79
C ARG A 344 -5.31 -5.29 13.96
N VAL A 345 -4.48 -5.07 12.94
CA VAL A 345 -4.50 -3.84 12.14
C VAL A 345 -5.73 -3.80 11.24
N PHE A 346 -6.04 -4.92 10.58
CA PHE A 346 -7.16 -5.04 9.65
C PHE A 346 -8.47 -5.52 10.32
N GLY A 347 -8.44 -5.96 11.57
CA GLY A 347 -9.63 -6.47 12.27
C GLY A 347 -10.16 -7.76 11.62
N LEU A 348 -9.28 -8.75 11.42
CA LEU A 348 -9.60 -10.05 10.79
C LEU A 348 -10.17 -11.06 11.76
#